data_4fd76ff70ddfde2c33d4a0ef721341af
#
_entry.id   4fd76ff70ddfde2c33d4a0ef721341af
#
_cell.length_a   1.000
_cell.length_b   1.000
_cell.length_c   1.000
_cell.angle_alpha   90.00
_cell.angle_beta   90.00
_cell.angle_gamma   90.00
#
_symmetry.space_group_name_H-M   'P 1'
#
loop_
_entity.id
_entity.type
_entity.pdbx_description
1 polymer ?
#
loop_
_entity_poly.entity_id
_entity_poly.type
_entity_poly.pdbx_seq_one_letter_code
_entity_poly.pdbx_strand_id
1 'polypeptide(L)'
;MKRMALQLAVAGLAVGMCGAGFAQDNTKSADKSFIKDASEGSLAEVNFAKLALAKSQDPNVRKFAEKMIHDHEMLIDQMKPFAMKYDVKPSGTPIMDHAKYEELKMKSGTDFDRAYVEAMVKDHNDDLQKFITEENSTSDPELKATVAKGEKVILEHTEMIDNIAHMGGIQTPPMPAGA
;
A
#
# COMPACT_ATOMS: atom_id res chain seq x y z
N MET A 1 78.62 -19.74 14.33
CA MET A 1 77.65 -19.56 13.23
C MET A 1 76.20 -19.79 13.78
N LYS A 2 75.52 -18.73 14.13
CA LYS A 2 74.17 -18.78 14.72
C LYS A 2 73.13 -18.57 13.58
N ARG A 3 72.25 -19.54 13.34
CA ARG A 3 71.15 -19.41 12.38
C ARG A 3 69.92 -18.80 13.13
N MET A 4 69.57 -17.60 12.74
CA MET A 4 68.37 -16.94 13.18
C MET A 4 67.16 -17.48 12.36
N ALA A 5 66.22 -18.09 13.01
CA ALA A 5 64.94 -18.51 12.39
C ALA A 5 63.96 -17.33 12.44
N LEU A 6 63.48 -16.92 11.25
CA LEU A 6 62.46 -15.88 11.07
C LEU A 6 61.09 -16.55 11.17
N GLN A 7 60.31 -16.24 12.20
CA GLN A 7 58.90 -16.67 12.31
C GLN A 7 58.02 -15.64 11.60
N LEU A 8 57.35 -16.08 10.55
CA LEU A 8 56.28 -15.32 9.90
C LEU A 8 54.98 -15.49 10.71
N ALA A 9 54.49 -14.44 11.33
CA ALA A 9 53.17 -14.38 11.92
C ALA A 9 52.14 -14.11 10.81
N VAL A 10 51.29 -15.07 10.51
CA VAL A 10 50.13 -14.89 9.65
C VAL A 10 49.02 -14.29 10.49
N ALA A 11 48.77 -12.99 10.33
CA ALA A 11 47.59 -12.34 10.90
C ALA A 11 46.36 -12.69 10.04
N GLY A 12 45.54 -13.57 10.57
CA GLY A 12 44.25 -13.89 9.96
C GLY A 12 43.26 -12.73 10.07
N LEU A 13 42.90 -12.14 8.94
CA LEU A 13 41.87 -11.12 8.86
C LEU A 13 40.51 -11.82 8.96
N ALA A 14 39.88 -11.80 10.14
CA ALA A 14 38.50 -12.20 10.30
C ALA A 14 37.63 -11.04 9.79
N VAL A 15 37.21 -11.12 8.52
CA VAL A 15 36.17 -10.21 7.99
C VAL A 15 34.83 -10.66 8.52
N GLY A 16 34.27 -9.87 9.40
CA GLY A 16 32.95 -10.13 10.04
C GLY A 16 31.81 -10.11 9.02
N MET A 17 31.20 -11.26 8.80
CA MET A 17 29.90 -11.40 8.14
C MET A 17 28.77 -11.03 9.12
N CYS A 18 28.58 -9.75 9.42
CA CYS A 18 27.52 -9.29 10.34
C CYS A 18 26.48 -8.34 9.70
N GLY A 19 26.47 -8.19 8.37
CA GLY A 19 25.57 -7.23 7.71
C GLY A 19 24.31 -7.84 7.08
N ALA A 20 24.31 -9.11 6.71
CA ALA A 20 23.21 -9.70 5.94
C ALA A 20 21.97 -10.05 6.78
N GLY A 21 22.14 -10.43 8.04
CA GLY A 21 21.02 -10.85 8.89
C GLY A 21 20.06 -9.70 9.25
N PHE A 22 20.59 -8.54 9.58
CA PHE A 22 19.76 -7.39 9.97
C PHE A 22 18.96 -6.79 8.81
N ALA A 23 19.51 -6.80 7.59
CA ALA A 23 18.79 -6.31 6.42
C ALA A 23 17.61 -7.22 6.05
N GLN A 24 17.79 -8.53 6.12
CA GLN A 24 16.76 -9.51 5.80
C GLN A 24 15.62 -9.50 6.83
N ASP A 25 15.91 -9.32 8.12
CA ASP A 25 14.89 -9.22 9.15
C ASP A 25 14.05 -7.94 9.02
N ASN A 26 14.68 -6.82 8.65
CA ASN A 26 13.98 -5.56 8.42
C ASN A 26 13.06 -5.62 7.21
N THR A 27 13.51 -6.20 6.09
CA THR A 27 12.70 -6.40 4.89
C THR A 27 11.48 -7.26 5.20
N LYS A 28 11.67 -8.39 5.87
CA LYS A 28 10.55 -9.27 6.26
C LYS A 28 9.56 -8.59 7.20
N SER A 29 10.01 -7.67 8.04
CA SER A 29 9.12 -6.88 8.91
C SER A 29 8.32 -5.86 8.11
N ALA A 30 8.93 -5.24 7.09
CA ALA A 30 8.27 -4.31 6.17
C ALA A 30 7.19 -5.05 5.33
N ASP A 31 7.55 -6.20 4.74
CA ASP A 31 6.62 -7.05 3.99
C ASP A 31 5.38 -7.40 4.84
N LYS A 32 5.56 -7.78 6.13
CA LYS A 32 4.45 -8.07 7.03
C LYS A 32 3.54 -6.87 7.27
N SER A 33 4.14 -5.70 7.48
CA SER A 33 3.39 -4.46 7.67
C SER A 33 2.59 -4.13 6.42
N PHE A 34 3.23 -4.18 5.26
CA PHE A 34 2.57 -3.94 3.98
C PHE A 34 1.39 -4.89 3.73
N ILE A 35 1.59 -6.21 3.89
CA ILE A 35 0.53 -7.22 3.69
C ILE A 35 -0.67 -6.93 4.59
N LYS A 36 -0.41 -6.55 5.85
CA LYS A 36 -1.46 -6.18 6.80
C LYS A 36 -2.19 -4.91 6.34
N ASP A 37 -1.44 -3.85 6.07
CA ASP A 37 -1.98 -2.53 5.73
C ASP A 37 -2.74 -2.57 4.40
N ALA A 38 -2.22 -3.26 3.37
CA ALA A 38 -2.90 -3.45 2.10
C ALA A 38 -4.22 -4.22 2.24
N SER A 39 -4.25 -5.25 3.11
CA SER A 39 -5.46 -6.04 3.34
C SER A 39 -6.53 -5.25 4.11
N GLU A 40 -6.14 -4.54 5.15
CA GLU A 40 -7.06 -3.79 6.02
C GLU A 40 -7.49 -2.47 5.38
N GLY A 41 -6.57 -1.81 4.65
CA GLY A 41 -6.86 -0.61 3.85
C GLY A 41 -7.87 -0.92 2.74
N SER A 42 -7.62 -1.96 1.95
CA SER A 42 -8.57 -2.38 0.91
C SER A 42 -9.97 -2.67 1.47
N LEU A 43 -10.08 -3.27 2.66
CA LEU A 43 -11.38 -3.48 3.29
C LEU A 43 -12.04 -2.16 3.71
N ALA A 44 -11.27 -1.18 4.16
CA ALA A 44 -11.77 0.17 4.48
C ALA A 44 -12.32 0.86 3.22
N GLU A 45 -11.56 0.80 2.12
CA GLU A 45 -11.94 1.43 0.85
C GLU A 45 -13.19 0.79 0.23
N VAL A 46 -13.36 -0.53 0.34
CA VAL A 46 -14.63 -1.21 0.00
C VAL A 46 -15.81 -0.62 0.79
N ASN A 47 -15.63 -0.32 2.09
CA ASN A 47 -16.69 0.28 2.91
C ASN A 47 -16.97 1.73 2.54
N PHE A 48 -15.94 2.53 2.24
CA PHE A 48 -16.09 3.89 1.71
C PHE A 48 -16.83 3.88 0.36
N ALA A 49 -16.49 2.97 -0.52
CA ALA A 49 -17.13 2.82 -1.82
C ALA A 49 -18.61 2.39 -1.68
N LYS A 50 -18.93 1.45 -0.79
CA LYS A 50 -20.32 1.09 -0.48
C LYS A 50 -21.13 2.28 0.06
N LEU A 51 -20.52 3.13 0.89
CA LEU A 51 -21.14 4.36 1.36
C LEU A 51 -21.38 5.34 0.21
N ALA A 52 -20.44 5.48 -0.72
CA ALA A 52 -20.59 6.31 -1.91
C ALA A 52 -21.74 5.84 -2.80
N LEU A 53 -21.87 4.55 -3.03
CA LEU A 53 -23.02 3.99 -3.80
C LEU A 53 -24.37 4.25 -3.12
N ALA A 54 -24.38 4.28 -1.79
CA ALA A 54 -25.63 4.55 -1.04
C ALA A 54 -26.03 6.03 -1.03
N LYS A 55 -25.07 6.95 -1.17
CA LYS A 55 -25.30 8.39 -0.94
C LYS A 55 -25.18 9.25 -2.21
N SER A 56 -24.24 8.95 -3.09
CA SER A 56 -23.96 9.75 -4.27
C SER A 56 -24.97 9.49 -5.40
N GLN A 57 -25.35 10.56 -6.09
CA GLN A 57 -26.09 10.50 -7.35
C GLN A 57 -25.20 10.89 -8.55
N ASP A 58 -23.95 11.33 -8.31
CA ASP A 58 -23.01 11.64 -9.37
C ASP A 58 -22.58 10.34 -10.09
N PRO A 59 -22.77 10.24 -11.42
CA PRO A 59 -22.46 9.02 -12.16
C PRO A 59 -20.98 8.66 -12.15
N ASN A 60 -20.07 9.65 -12.07
CA ASN A 60 -18.62 9.41 -12.04
C ASN A 60 -18.20 8.87 -10.69
N VAL A 61 -18.71 9.46 -9.59
CA VAL A 61 -18.46 8.96 -8.23
C VAL A 61 -18.99 7.54 -8.07
N ARG A 62 -20.18 7.26 -8.57
CA ARG A 62 -20.78 5.91 -8.51
C ARG A 62 -19.96 4.88 -9.31
N LYS A 63 -19.56 5.24 -10.54
CA LYS A 63 -18.72 4.37 -11.39
C LYS A 63 -17.37 4.08 -10.75
N PHE A 64 -16.75 5.09 -10.13
CA PHE A 64 -15.52 4.91 -9.37
C PHE A 64 -15.73 3.96 -8.19
N ALA A 65 -16.79 4.18 -7.41
CA ALA A 65 -17.11 3.34 -6.25
C ALA A 65 -17.41 1.87 -6.62
N GLU A 66 -18.06 1.61 -7.76
CA GLU A 66 -18.27 0.24 -8.26
C GLU A 66 -16.94 -0.45 -8.61
N LYS A 67 -16.03 0.27 -9.30
CA LYS A 67 -14.70 -0.24 -9.61
C LYS A 67 -13.88 -0.50 -8.34
N MET A 68 -13.92 0.41 -7.38
CA MET A 68 -13.27 0.27 -6.09
C MET A 68 -13.66 -1.01 -5.35
N ILE A 69 -14.97 -1.31 -5.27
CA ILE A 69 -15.43 -2.53 -4.60
C ILE A 69 -14.85 -3.77 -5.28
N HIS A 70 -14.97 -3.83 -6.61
CA HIS A 70 -14.51 -4.99 -7.38
C HIS A 70 -13.01 -5.23 -7.21
N ASP A 71 -12.22 -4.19 -7.40
CA ASP A 71 -10.76 -4.32 -7.48
C ASP A 71 -10.14 -4.50 -6.08
N HIS A 72 -10.66 -3.82 -5.06
CA HIS A 72 -10.16 -3.99 -3.69
C HIS A 72 -10.56 -5.34 -3.08
N GLU A 73 -11.71 -5.91 -3.43
CA GLU A 73 -12.04 -7.29 -3.06
C GLU A 73 -11.05 -8.28 -3.71
N MET A 74 -10.61 -8.06 -4.96
CA MET A 74 -9.56 -8.87 -5.59
C MET A 74 -8.19 -8.66 -4.92
N LEU A 75 -7.81 -7.43 -4.55
CA LEU A 75 -6.55 -7.16 -3.85
C LEU A 75 -6.50 -7.87 -2.49
N ILE A 76 -7.61 -7.87 -1.74
CA ILE A 76 -7.72 -8.64 -0.49
C ILE A 76 -7.47 -10.12 -0.74
N ASP A 77 -8.09 -10.69 -1.78
CA ASP A 77 -7.92 -12.11 -2.12
C ASP A 77 -6.48 -12.44 -2.53
N GLN A 78 -5.81 -11.54 -3.26
CA GLN A 78 -4.42 -11.70 -3.67
C GLN A 78 -3.44 -11.61 -2.48
N MET A 79 -3.77 -10.89 -1.41
CA MET A 79 -2.94 -10.80 -0.20
C MET A 79 -3.08 -12.01 0.72
N LYS A 80 -4.16 -12.78 0.66
CA LYS A 80 -4.41 -13.94 1.55
C LYS A 80 -3.27 -14.98 1.59
N PRO A 81 -2.68 -15.41 0.45
CA PRO A 81 -1.55 -16.36 0.48
C PRO A 81 -0.34 -15.81 1.22
N PHE A 82 -0.06 -14.50 1.07
CA PHE A 82 1.05 -13.84 1.74
C PHE A 82 0.77 -13.66 3.23
N ALA A 83 -0.46 -13.31 3.61
CA ALA A 83 -0.85 -13.25 5.01
C ALA A 83 -0.59 -14.59 5.72
N MET A 84 -0.90 -15.72 5.08
CA MET A 84 -0.57 -17.04 5.59
C MET A 84 0.94 -17.32 5.62
N LYS A 85 1.66 -17.03 4.52
CA LYS A 85 3.11 -17.24 4.37
C LYS A 85 3.92 -16.47 5.43
N TYR A 86 3.48 -15.26 5.74
CA TYR A 86 4.16 -14.34 6.67
C TYR A 86 3.61 -14.38 8.10
N ASP A 87 2.63 -15.26 8.38
CA ASP A 87 1.92 -15.31 9.69
C ASP A 87 1.36 -13.92 10.08
N VAL A 88 0.74 -13.26 9.12
CA VAL A 88 0.01 -12.00 9.32
C VAL A 88 -1.47 -12.33 9.47
N LYS A 89 -2.09 -11.74 10.47
CA LYS A 89 -3.55 -11.86 10.71
C LYS A 89 -4.17 -10.48 10.56
N PRO A 90 -4.61 -10.10 9.35
CA PRO A 90 -5.35 -8.87 9.17
C PRO A 90 -6.58 -8.89 10.09
N SER A 91 -6.83 -7.80 10.80
CA SER A 91 -8.07 -7.68 11.57
C SER A 91 -9.23 -7.68 10.57
N GLY A 92 -10.31 -8.37 10.85
CA GLY A 92 -11.52 -8.27 10.03
C GLY A 92 -12.21 -6.89 10.17
N THR A 93 -11.57 -5.99 10.90
CA THR A 93 -12.00 -4.60 11.07
C THR A 93 -11.08 -3.73 10.22
N PRO A 94 -11.62 -2.94 9.28
CA PRO A 94 -10.81 -2.07 8.44
C PRO A 94 -10.04 -1.09 9.30
N ILE A 95 -8.75 -0.84 8.97
CA ILE A 95 -8.04 0.35 9.42
C ILE A 95 -8.67 1.52 8.67
N MET A 96 -9.77 1.99 9.19
CA MET A 96 -10.50 3.10 8.63
C MET A 96 -10.21 4.33 9.47
N ASP A 97 -10.02 5.46 8.84
CA ASP A 97 -10.23 6.71 9.52
C ASP A 97 -11.71 6.82 9.92
N HIS A 98 -12.02 6.30 11.11
CA HIS A 98 -13.38 6.31 11.65
C HIS A 98 -13.97 7.72 11.68
N ALA A 99 -13.15 8.73 11.95
CA ALA A 99 -13.59 10.11 11.97
C ALA A 99 -14.03 10.55 10.57
N LYS A 100 -13.24 10.22 9.54
CA LYS A 100 -13.58 10.54 8.16
C LYS A 100 -14.81 9.77 7.68
N TYR A 101 -14.94 8.50 8.03
CA TYR A 101 -16.14 7.70 7.67
C TYR A 101 -17.42 8.26 8.29
N GLU A 102 -17.39 8.60 9.58
CA GLU A 102 -18.53 9.21 10.26
C GLU A 102 -18.83 10.63 9.72
N GLU A 103 -17.79 11.41 9.41
CA GLU A 103 -17.96 12.71 8.73
C GLU A 103 -18.72 12.54 7.41
N LEU A 104 -18.29 11.59 6.56
CA LEU A 104 -18.94 11.31 5.27
C LEU A 104 -20.39 10.84 5.45
N LYS A 105 -20.68 10.02 6.46
CA LYS A 105 -22.04 9.59 6.77
C LYS A 105 -22.97 10.75 7.07
N MET A 106 -22.49 11.82 7.66
CA MET A 106 -23.29 13.01 7.99
C MET A 106 -23.53 13.93 6.81
N LYS A 107 -22.76 13.80 5.72
CA LYS A 107 -22.90 14.62 4.50
C LYS A 107 -23.92 14.02 3.53
N SER A 108 -24.37 14.83 2.57
CA SER A 108 -25.28 14.40 1.48
C SER A 108 -25.11 15.27 0.25
N GLY A 109 -25.56 14.77 -0.90
CA GLY A 109 -25.50 15.49 -2.18
C GLY A 109 -24.07 15.90 -2.54
N THR A 110 -23.92 17.07 -3.11
CA THR A 110 -22.60 17.59 -3.56
C THR A 110 -21.57 17.74 -2.46
N ASP A 111 -21.99 17.99 -1.21
CA ASP A 111 -21.07 18.07 -0.06
C ASP A 111 -20.49 16.69 0.29
N PHE A 112 -21.31 15.64 0.15
CA PHE A 112 -20.83 14.27 0.28
C PHE A 112 -19.86 13.94 -0.85
N ASP A 113 -20.26 14.16 -2.12
CA ASP A 113 -19.46 13.82 -3.28
C ASP A 113 -18.09 14.49 -3.22
N ARG A 114 -18.05 15.80 -2.91
CA ARG A 114 -16.81 16.54 -2.77
C ARG A 114 -15.91 15.95 -1.67
N ALA A 115 -16.45 15.73 -0.49
CA ALA A 115 -15.66 15.21 0.63
C ALA A 115 -15.17 13.77 0.40
N TYR A 116 -15.97 12.94 -0.28
CA TYR A 116 -15.57 11.60 -0.70
C TYR A 116 -14.43 11.63 -1.71
N VAL A 117 -14.53 12.47 -2.75
CA VAL A 117 -13.47 12.62 -3.77
C VAL A 117 -12.17 13.12 -3.13
N GLU A 118 -12.23 14.14 -2.26
CA GLU A 118 -11.06 14.64 -1.54
C GLU A 118 -10.39 13.55 -0.67
N ALA A 119 -11.18 12.71 0.00
CA ALA A 119 -10.66 11.60 0.78
C ALA A 119 -9.98 10.54 -0.12
N MET A 120 -10.63 10.14 -1.20
CA MET A 120 -10.10 9.13 -2.11
C MET A 120 -8.85 9.60 -2.86
N VAL A 121 -8.76 10.88 -3.24
CA VAL A 121 -7.54 11.47 -3.81
C VAL A 121 -6.36 11.30 -2.85
N LYS A 122 -6.57 11.63 -1.57
CA LYS A 122 -5.52 11.49 -0.56
C LYS A 122 -5.11 10.02 -0.35
N ASP A 123 -6.09 9.15 -0.13
CA ASP A 123 -5.84 7.75 0.22
C ASP A 123 -5.12 7.02 -0.93
N HIS A 124 -5.55 7.23 -2.18
CA HIS A 124 -4.91 6.58 -3.33
C HIS A 124 -3.50 7.08 -3.62
N ASN A 125 -3.20 8.36 -3.42
CA ASN A 125 -1.83 8.86 -3.52
C ASN A 125 -0.92 8.25 -2.44
N ASP A 126 -1.42 8.14 -1.20
CA ASP A 126 -0.67 7.51 -0.11
C ASP A 126 -0.46 6.01 -0.37
N ASP A 127 -1.46 5.31 -0.87
CA ASP A 127 -1.38 3.88 -1.16
C ASP A 127 -0.49 3.58 -2.36
N LEU A 128 -0.58 4.37 -3.43
CA LEU A 128 0.32 4.24 -4.58
C LEU A 128 1.79 4.35 -4.14
N GLN A 129 2.11 5.30 -3.26
CA GLN A 129 3.47 5.42 -2.72
C GLN A 129 3.89 4.18 -1.90
N LYS A 130 2.96 3.58 -1.13
CA LYS A 130 3.24 2.35 -0.38
C LYS A 130 3.52 1.17 -1.31
N PHE A 131 2.71 0.99 -2.36
CA PHE A 131 2.89 -0.08 -3.35
C PHE A 131 4.21 0.06 -4.10
N ILE A 132 4.57 1.26 -4.60
CA ILE A 132 5.87 1.56 -5.21
C ILE A 132 7.01 1.24 -4.25
N THR A 133 6.90 1.63 -2.99
CA THR A 133 7.94 1.40 -1.98
C THR A 133 8.13 -0.09 -1.74
N GLU A 134 7.05 -0.84 -1.59
CA GLU A 134 7.10 -2.28 -1.35
C GLU A 134 7.64 -3.04 -2.56
N GLU A 135 7.20 -2.71 -3.78
CA GLU A 135 7.73 -3.34 -4.99
C GLU A 135 9.25 -3.20 -5.07
N ASN A 136 9.78 -2.03 -4.70
CA ASN A 136 11.22 -1.75 -4.78
C ASN A 136 12.01 -2.32 -3.60
N SER A 137 11.39 -2.64 -2.46
CA SER A 137 12.09 -3.06 -1.24
C SER A 137 11.99 -4.54 -0.92
N THR A 138 10.88 -5.21 -1.28
CA THR A 138 10.71 -6.63 -0.98
C THR A 138 11.71 -7.51 -1.73
N SER A 139 12.27 -8.49 -1.01
CA SER A 139 13.13 -9.53 -1.58
C SER A 139 12.36 -10.81 -1.98
N ASP A 140 11.07 -10.89 -1.67
CA ASP A 140 10.20 -12.01 -2.05
C ASP A 140 9.71 -11.82 -3.48
N PRO A 141 10.14 -12.65 -4.45
CA PRO A 141 9.79 -12.45 -5.85
C PRO A 141 8.30 -12.66 -6.15
N GLU A 142 7.61 -13.49 -5.37
CA GLU A 142 6.17 -13.71 -5.54
C GLU A 142 5.37 -12.52 -5.00
N LEU A 143 5.77 -11.99 -3.83
CA LEU A 143 5.18 -10.77 -3.28
C LEU A 143 5.42 -9.60 -4.22
N LYS A 144 6.67 -9.40 -4.68
CA LYS A 144 7.01 -8.35 -5.65
C LYS A 144 6.12 -8.38 -6.89
N ALA A 145 5.97 -9.55 -7.50
CA ALA A 145 5.13 -9.70 -8.70
C ALA A 145 3.64 -9.42 -8.42
N THR A 146 3.17 -9.68 -7.20
CA THR A 146 1.79 -9.41 -6.81
C THR A 146 1.60 -7.92 -6.49
N VAL A 147 2.54 -7.32 -5.79
CA VAL A 147 2.56 -5.88 -5.49
C VAL A 147 2.58 -5.06 -6.78
N ALA A 148 3.42 -5.42 -7.77
CA ALA A 148 3.47 -4.76 -9.08
C ALA A 148 2.12 -4.81 -9.84
N LYS A 149 1.31 -5.85 -9.64
CA LYS A 149 -0.04 -5.90 -10.22
C LYS A 149 -1.01 -5.01 -9.46
N GLY A 150 -0.92 -5.02 -8.13
CA GLY A 150 -1.72 -4.14 -7.28
C GLY A 150 -1.41 -2.68 -7.52
N GLU A 151 -0.13 -2.32 -7.66
CA GLU A 151 0.30 -0.96 -7.99
C GLU A 151 -0.40 -0.41 -9.24
N LYS A 152 -0.49 -1.21 -10.31
CA LYS A 152 -1.21 -0.80 -11.53
C LYS A 152 -2.70 -0.53 -11.28
N VAL A 153 -3.33 -1.34 -10.44
CA VAL A 153 -4.73 -1.12 -10.06
C VAL A 153 -4.88 0.18 -9.28
N ILE A 154 -4.01 0.42 -8.29
CA ILE A 154 -4.04 1.65 -7.49
C ILE A 154 -3.72 2.87 -8.37
N LEU A 155 -2.76 2.76 -9.30
CA LEU A 155 -2.47 3.83 -10.27
C LEU A 155 -3.70 4.18 -11.12
N GLU A 156 -4.39 3.18 -11.69
CA GLU A 156 -5.63 3.40 -12.44
C GLU A 156 -6.70 4.10 -11.60
N HIS A 157 -6.82 3.72 -10.32
CA HIS A 157 -7.76 4.38 -9.40
C HIS A 157 -7.35 5.82 -9.12
N THR A 158 -6.05 6.07 -8.90
CA THR A 158 -5.51 7.42 -8.67
C THR A 158 -5.81 8.32 -9.87
N GLU A 159 -5.51 7.86 -11.09
CA GLU A 159 -5.82 8.62 -12.31
C GLU A 159 -7.32 8.89 -12.46
N MET A 160 -8.15 7.91 -12.14
CA MET A 160 -9.61 8.04 -12.26
C MET A 160 -10.17 9.04 -11.24
N ILE A 161 -9.73 8.97 -9.97
CA ILE A 161 -10.22 9.89 -8.94
C ILE A 161 -9.68 11.31 -9.12
N ASP A 162 -8.44 11.47 -9.61
CA ASP A 162 -7.88 12.78 -9.95
C ASP A 162 -8.66 13.45 -11.09
N ASN A 163 -9.07 12.69 -12.09
CA ASN A 163 -9.93 13.21 -13.15
C ASN A 163 -11.29 13.68 -12.61
N ILE A 164 -11.90 12.93 -11.70
CA ILE A 164 -13.16 13.31 -11.04
C ILE A 164 -12.94 14.58 -10.19
N ALA A 165 -11.85 14.65 -9.46
CA ALA A 165 -11.46 15.80 -8.65
C ALA A 165 -11.32 17.06 -9.51
N HIS A 166 -10.58 16.99 -10.63
CA HIS A 166 -10.40 18.13 -11.54
C HIS A 166 -11.72 18.60 -12.15
N MET A 167 -12.63 17.69 -12.53
CA MET A 167 -13.96 18.08 -13.01
C MET A 167 -14.77 18.81 -11.93
N GLY A 168 -14.56 18.48 -10.65
CA GLY A 168 -15.16 19.13 -9.47
C GLY A 168 -14.41 20.36 -8.96
N GLY A 169 -13.33 20.80 -9.64
CA GLY A 169 -12.50 21.92 -9.20
C GLY A 169 -11.70 21.66 -7.92
N ILE A 170 -11.41 20.39 -7.63
CA ILE A 170 -10.58 19.96 -6.50
C ILE A 170 -9.14 19.84 -6.99
N GLN A 171 -8.20 20.40 -6.22
CA GLN A 171 -6.77 20.26 -6.49
C GLN A 171 -6.27 18.89 -6.04
N THR A 172 -5.42 18.25 -6.86
CA THR A 172 -4.78 16.99 -6.54
C THR A 172 -3.28 17.18 -6.34
N PRO A 173 -2.64 16.39 -5.50
CA PRO A 173 -1.19 16.38 -5.38
C PRO A 173 -0.55 15.86 -6.69
N PRO A 174 0.74 16.13 -6.92
CA PRO A 174 1.45 15.45 -8.00
C PRO A 174 1.52 13.95 -7.74
N MET A 175 1.48 13.15 -8.82
CA MET A 175 1.66 11.70 -8.72
C MET A 175 2.97 11.36 -7.99
N PRO A 176 2.99 10.28 -7.19
CA PRO A 176 4.21 9.79 -6.57
C PRO A 176 5.31 9.51 -7.58
N ALA A 177 6.55 9.78 -7.19
CA ALA A 177 7.70 9.47 -8.04
C ALA A 177 7.85 7.96 -8.25
N GLY A 178 7.88 7.53 -9.49
CA GLY A 178 7.98 6.11 -9.87
C GLY A 178 6.67 5.49 -10.34
N ALA A 179 5.56 6.24 -10.27
CA ALA A 179 4.29 5.82 -10.83
C ALA A 179 4.27 5.91 -12.37
#